data_03a0b395e484168275e0f87a806e2c7f
#
_entry.id   03a0b395e484168275e0f87a806e2c7f
#
_cell.length_a   1.000
_cell.length_b   1.000
_cell.length_c   1.000
_cell.angle_alpha   90.00
_cell.angle_beta   90.00
_cell.angle_gamma   90.00
#
_symmetry.space_group_name_H-M   'P 1'
#
loop_
_entity.id
_entity.type
_entity.pdbx_description
1 polymer ?
#
loop_
_entity_poly.entity_id
_entity_poly.type
_entity_poly.pdbx_seq_one_letter_code
_entity_poly.pdbx_strand_id
1 'polypeptide(L)'
;MLVLSVASVMEIVIKHAAGRLKLDMGPDRLVAEVMEDGVSSLGITAEHALRLAALPLHHRDPFDRLLVAQAQVEGLTLVSADADVLSYDVPTIDARK
;
A
#
# COMPACT_ATOMS: atom_id res chain seq x y z
N MET A 1 -11.25 0.60 10.85
CA MET A 1 -11.65 0.75 9.43
C MET A 1 -10.52 0.27 8.54
N LEU A 2 -10.84 -0.58 7.58
CA LEU A 2 -9.87 -1.05 6.59
C LEU A 2 -9.95 -0.21 5.33
N VAL A 3 -8.80 0.18 4.81
CA VAL A 3 -8.71 0.91 3.55
C VAL A 3 -7.76 0.19 2.59
N LEU A 4 -8.09 0.25 1.30
CA LEU A 4 -7.21 -0.20 0.23
C LEU A 4 -6.68 1.03 -0.50
N SER A 5 -5.37 1.22 -0.47
CA SER A 5 -4.74 2.33 -1.17
C SER A 5 -4.75 2.12 -2.67
N VAL A 6 -4.98 3.18 -3.43
CA VAL A 6 -4.80 3.19 -4.89
C VAL A 6 -3.37 2.80 -5.26
N ALA A 7 -2.38 3.12 -4.41
CA ALA A 7 -0.99 2.67 -4.61
C ALA A 7 -0.89 1.14 -4.65
N SER A 8 -1.61 0.43 -3.77
CA SER A 8 -1.65 -1.02 -3.77
C SER A 8 -2.33 -1.58 -5.02
N VAL A 9 -3.39 -0.92 -5.48
CA VAL A 9 -4.07 -1.30 -6.73
C VAL A 9 -3.11 -1.15 -7.92
N MET A 10 -2.38 -0.04 -7.97
CA MET A 10 -1.38 0.20 -9.02
C MET A 10 -0.29 -0.88 -9.02
N GLU A 11 0.21 -1.23 -7.85
CA GLU A 11 1.22 -2.28 -7.73
C GLU A 11 0.72 -3.62 -8.25
N ILE A 12 -0.50 -4.01 -7.88
CA ILE A 12 -1.12 -5.25 -8.34
C ILE A 12 -1.25 -5.26 -9.87
N VAL A 13 -1.77 -4.17 -10.42
CA VAL A 13 -1.97 -4.05 -11.88
C VAL A 13 -0.64 -4.13 -12.63
N ILE A 14 0.37 -3.39 -12.16
CA ILE A 14 1.68 -3.33 -12.81
C ILE A 14 2.39 -4.69 -12.74
N LYS A 15 2.42 -5.31 -11.57
CA LYS A 15 3.08 -6.61 -11.40
C LYS A 15 2.37 -7.72 -12.14
N HIS A 16 1.05 -7.71 -12.18
CA HIS A 16 0.26 -8.68 -12.94
C HIS A 16 0.55 -8.54 -14.45
N ALA A 17 0.55 -7.31 -14.97
CA ALA A 17 0.83 -7.05 -16.37
C ALA A 17 2.26 -7.47 -16.78
N ALA A 18 3.21 -7.37 -15.84
CA ALA A 18 4.60 -7.76 -16.07
C ALA A 18 4.85 -9.28 -15.87
N GLY A 19 3.81 -10.05 -15.56
CA GLY A 19 3.95 -11.49 -15.33
C GLY A 19 4.60 -11.84 -13.97
N ARG A 20 4.73 -10.87 -13.06
CA ARG A 20 5.40 -11.03 -11.78
C ARG A 20 4.44 -11.37 -10.65
N LEU A 21 3.15 -11.36 -10.92
CA LEU A 21 2.10 -11.68 -9.96
C LEU A 21 1.05 -12.54 -10.66
N LYS A 22 0.82 -13.74 -10.14
CA LYS A 22 -0.19 -14.64 -10.66
C LYS A 22 -1.47 -14.48 -9.85
N LEU A 23 -2.58 -14.28 -10.55
CA LEU A 23 -3.90 -14.15 -9.94
C LEU A 23 -4.86 -15.15 -10.59
N ASP A 24 -5.72 -15.75 -9.79
CA ASP A 24 -6.77 -16.64 -10.28
C ASP A 24 -7.85 -15.88 -11.04
N MET A 25 -7.95 -14.57 -10.80
CA MET A 25 -8.87 -13.66 -11.46
C MET A 25 -8.12 -12.41 -11.91
N GLY A 26 -8.72 -11.59 -12.78
CA GLY A 26 -8.10 -10.33 -13.18
C GLY A 26 -8.01 -9.34 -12.01
N PRO A 27 -7.09 -8.36 -12.07
CA PRO A 27 -6.95 -7.37 -11.01
C PRO A 27 -8.22 -6.56 -10.74
N ASP A 28 -8.99 -6.26 -11.79
CA ASP A 28 -10.27 -5.53 -11.69
C ASP A 28 -11.26 -6.29 -10.82
N ARG A 29 -11.38 -7.59 -11.03
CA ARG A 29 -12.28 -8.43 -10.25
C ARG A 29 -11.82 -8.57 -8.80
N LEU A 30 -10.52 -8.73 -8.59
CA LEU A 30 -9.95 -8.81 -7.25
C LEU A 30 -10.27 -7.55 -6.43
N VAL A 31 -10.06 -6.39 -7.02
CA VAL A 31 -10.33 -5.10 -6.36
C VAL A 31 -11.83 -4.95 -6.08
N ALA A 32 -12.69 -5.32 -7.05
CA ALA A 32 -14.14 -5.24 -6.86
C ALA A 32 -14.61 -6.13 -5.69
N GLU A 33 -14.07 -7.34 -5.57
CA GLU A 33 -14.42 -8.23 -4.46
C GLU A 33 -13.98 -7.67 -3.11
N VAL A 34 -12.79 -7.08 -3.04
CA VAL A 34 -12.29 -6.43 -1.82
C VAL A 34 -13.20 -5.26 -1.42
N MET A 35 -13.63 -4.45 -2.39
CA MET A 35 -14.53 -3.32 -2.12
C MET A 35 -15.92 -3.79 -1.66
N GLU A 36 -16.41 -4.91 -2.17
CA GLU A 36 -17.68 -5.49 -1.75
C GLU A 36 -17.66 -5.92 -0.27
N ASP A 37 -16.48 -6.26 0.26
CA ASP A 37 -16.31 -6.63 1.67
C ASP A 37 -16.28 -5.40 2.60
N GLY A 38 -16.57 -4.21 2.09
CA GLY A 38 -16.71 -3.00 2.90
C GLY A 38 -15.39 -2.27 3.14
N VAL A 39 -14.33 -2.62 2.41
CA VAL A 39 -13.05 -1.91 2.46
C VAL A 39 -13.17 -0.61 1.69
N SER A 40 -12.75 0.50 2.31
CA SER A 40 -12.79 1.81 1.66
C SER A 40 -11.56 2.03 0.80
N SER A 41 -11.72 2.79 -0.29
CA SER A 41 -10.61 3.17 -1.16
C SER A 41 -9.92 4.43 -0.63
N LEU A 42 -8.58 4.43 -0.63
CA LEU A 42 -7.76 5.59 -0.29
C LEU A 42 -7.02 6.07 -1.53
N GLY A 43 -7.40 7.23 -2.04
CA GLY A 43 -6.74 7.84 -3.19
C GLY A 43 -5.38 8.42 -2.83
N ILE A 44 -4.54 8.63 -3.85
CA ILE A 44 -3.23 9.25 -3.70
C ILE A 44 -3.41 10.77 -3.90
N THR A 45 -2.92 11.55 -2.93
CA THR A 45 -2.99 13.01 -2.98
C THR A 45 -1.59 13.62 -3.16
N ALA A 46 -1.56 14.91 -3.48
CA ALA A 46 -0.31 15.65 -3.54
C ALA A 46 0.43 15.65 -2.19
N GLU A 47 -0.32 15.70 -1.08
CA GLU A 47 0.26 15.65 0.26
C GLU A 47 0.99 14.32 0.51
N HIS A 48 0.40 13.21 0.05
CA HIS A 48 1.05 11.91 0.11
C HIS A 48 2.37 11.91 -0.67
N ALA A 49 2.34 12.42 -1.90
CA ALA A 49 3.53 12.49 -2.76
C ALA A 49 4.63 13.37 -2.15
N LEU A 50 4.27 14.51 -1.59
CA LEU A 50 5.22 15.40 -0.93
C LEU A 50 5.82 14.76 0.33
N ARG A 51 5.01 14.04 1.10
CA ARG A 51 5.49 13.32 2.27
C ARG A 51 6.51 12.24 1.90
N LEU A 52 6.32 11.60 0.74
CA LEU A 52 7.24 10.61 0.22
C LEU A 52 8.68 11.16 0.11
N ALA A 53 8.83 12.42 -0.31
CA ALA A 53 10.14 13.06 -0.44
C ALA A 53 10.84 13.24 0.90
N ALA A 54 10.10 13.30 2.01
CA ALA A 54 10.64 13.50 3.36
C ALA A 54 11.01 12.20 4.07
N LEU A 55 10.67 11.04 3.50
CA LEU A 55 10.93 9.75 4.14
C LEU A 55 12.41 9.36 4.03
N PRO A 56 13.00 8.79 5.10
CA PRO A 56 14.31 8.15 4.99
C PRO A 56 14.25 6.97 4.03
N LEU A 57 15.39 6.64 3.42
CA LEU A 57 15.45 5.56 2.42
C LEU A 57 15.72 4.23 3.12
N HIS A 58 14.70 3.68 3.81
CA HIS A 58 14.75 2.34 4.40
C HIS A 58 14.35 1.25 3.42
N HIS A 59 13.58 1.61 2.38
CA HIS A 59 13.07 0.68 1.40
C HIS A 59 13.12 1.33 0.02
N ARG A 60 13.50 0.55 -1.00
CA ARG A 60 13.61 1.05 -2.37
C ARG A 60 12.33 0.95 -3.18
N ASP A 61 11.38 0.13 -2.72
CA ASP A 61 10.11 -0.05 -3.42
C ASP A 61 9.27 1.22 -3.29
N PRO A 62 8.99 1.92 -4.40
CA PRO A 62 8.24 3.17 -4.33
C PRO A 62 6.80 2.99 -3.86
N PHE A 63 6.18 1.84 -4.12
CA PHE A 63 4.81 1.60 -3.65
C PHE A 63 4.76 1.46 -2.14
N ASP A 64 5.71 0.73 -1.54
CA ASP A 64 5.76 0.56 -0.08
C ASP A 64 6.06 1.90 0.60
N ARG A 65 6.98 2.69 0.06
CA ARG A 65 7.27 4.02 0.58
C ARG A 65 6.05 4.94 0.50
N LEU A 66 5.29 4.84 -0.58
CA LEU A 66 4.06 5.64 -0.74
C LEU A 66 3.00 5.21 0.27
N LEU A 67 2.87 3.92 0.56
CA LEU A 67 1.97 3.43 1.61
C LEU A 67 2.35 3.98 2.99
N VAL A 68 3.64 4.01 3.30
CA VAL A 68 4.14 4.61 4.54
C VAL A 68 3.79 6.10 4.61
N ALA A 69 4.00 6.84 3.51
CA ALA A 69 3.67 8.26 3.43
C ALA A 69 2.17 8.49 3.66
N GLN A 70 1.31 7.69 3.04
CA GLN A 70 -0.14 7.76 3.23
C GLN A 70 -0.53 7.48 4.68
N ALA A 71 0.07 6.46 5.29
CA ALA A 71 -0.22 6.12 6.68
C ALA A 71 0.16 7.25 7.64
N GLN A 72 1.30 7.90 7.40
CA GLN A 72 1.72 9.05 8.22
C GLN A 72 0.78 10.25 8.06
N VAL A 73 0.42 10.59 6.82
CA VAL A 73 -0.46 11.74 6.55
C VAL A 73 -1.87 11.52 7.09
N GLU A 74 -2.42 10.31 6.89
CA GLU A 74 -3.80 9.99 7.25
C GLU A 74 -3.95 9.46 8.67
N GLY A 75 -2.86 9.26 9.39
CA GLY A 75 -2.90 8.69 10.73
C GLY A 75 -3.36 7.24 10.78
N LEU A 76 -2.95 6.45 9.79
CA LEU A 76 -3.34 5.04 9.67
C LEU A 76 -2.28 4.11 10.23
N THR A 77 -2.70 2.93 10.65
CA THR A 77 -1.79 1.84 11.03
C THR A 77 -1.52 0.98 9.80
N LEU A 78 -0.24 0.75 9.51
CA LEU A 78 0.19 -0.04 8.36
C LEU A 78 0.41 -1.50 8.78
N VAL A 79 -0.17 -2.43 8.04
CA VAL A 79 0.07 -3.86 8.23
C VAL A 79 1.09 -4.33 7.19
N SER A 80 2.19 -4.91 7.63
CA SER A 80 3.25 -5.35 6.73
C SER A 80 4.02 -6.52 7.31
N ALA A 81 4.52 -7.38 6.42
CA ALA A 81 5.48 -8.43 6.75
C ALA A 81 6.91 -8.06 6.38
N ASP A 82 7.12 -6.89 5.79
CA ASP A 82 8.44 -6.43 5.33
C ASP A 82 9.15 -5.65 6.43
N ALA A 83 10.31 -6.11 6.86
CA ALA A 83 11.09 -5.48 7.92
C ALA A 83 11.51 -4.05 7.57
N ASP A 84 11.78 -3.76 6.30
CA ASP A 84 12.17 -2.42 5.87
C ASP A 84 11.00 -1.44 5.99
N VAL A 85 9.77 -1.90 5.70
CA VAL A 85 8.56 -1.10 5.90
C VAL A 85 8.33 -0.85 7.39
N LEU A 86 8.53 -1.88 8.23
CA LEU A 86 8.34 -1.78 9.68
C LEU A 86 9.32 -0.81 10.35
N SER A 87 10.42 -0.46 9.69
CA SER A 87 11.42 0.46 10.22
C SER A 87 11.04 1.94 10.08
N TYR A 88 10.01 2.27 9.31
CA TYR A 88 9.56 3.65 9.16
C TYR A 88 8.77 4.13 10.38
N ASP A 89 8.78 5.44 10.60
CA ASP A 89 8.06 6.09 11.70
C ASP A 89 6.56 6.17 11.39
N VAL A 90 5.87 5.07 11.60
CA VAL A 90 4.42 4.95 11.41
C VAL A 90 3.93 3.78 12.25
N PRO A 91 2.72 3.85 12.85
CA PRO A 91 2.17 2.69 13.55
C PRO A 91 2.05 1.50 12.60
N THR A 92 2.58 0.35 13.01
CA THR A 92 2.58 -0.86 12.18
C THR A 92 2.09 -2.06 12.97
N ILE A 93 1.51 -3.01 12.23
CA ILE A 93 1.23 -4.36 12.71
C ILE A 93 2.11 -5.29 11.89
N ASP A 94 2.94 -6.08 12.58
CA ASP A 94 3.84 -7.03 11.93
C ASP A 94 3.05 -8.29 11.57
N ALA A 95 2.81 -8.49 10.27
CA ALA A 95 2.02 -9.61 9.76
C ALA A 95 2.78 -10.95 9.83
N ARG A 96 4.07 -10.94 10.22
CA ARG A 96 4.86 -12.17 10.41
C ARG A 96 4.59 -12.82 11.76
N LYS A 97 3.96 -12.11 12.68
CA LYS A 97 3.70 -12.57 14.05
C LYS A 97 2.34 -13.19 14.21
#